data_f8346420a181f64c4f7bb6ef2cb22ee8
#
_entry.id   f8346420a181f64c4f7bb6ef2cb22ee8
#
_cell.length_a   1.000
_cell.length_b   1.000
_cell.length_c   1.000
_cell.angle_alpha   90.00
_cell.angle_beta   90.00
_cell.angle_gamma   90.00
#
_symmetry.space_group_name_H-M   'P 1'
#
loop_
_entity.id
_entity.type
_entity.pdbx_description
1 polymer ?
#
loop_
_entity_poly.entity_id
_entity_poly.type
_entity_poly.pdbx_seq_one_letter_code
_entity_poly.pdbx_strand_id
1 'polypeptide(L)'
;DGNLGLAQRLIDDVRYIAPDAWIDWQYVEENNDQWCLVRGNFGDATYGKVKNYHVRQQVTRFIRQGYDIVYSSDSHSLAALNPEGNELVVVLVNRDAGKTHRFSLPMARISGEVSAWRTSPTESTSPVHDFQLVGESIIDVALPDKSITTLVIPVALQAGSSRGICDGSTYLIVPQSNATAAISAQGNSISIEKVDIANPAQRWRVQKQGDGSFRMTNEAE
;
A
#
# COMPACT_ATOMS: atom_id res chain seq x y z
N ASP A 1 10.36 16.19 11.18
CA ASP A 1 9.94 15.08 10.32
C ASP A 1 9.57 13.76 11.04
N GLY A 2 9.46 13.75 12.38
CA GLY A 2 9.14 12.53 13.15
C GLY A 2 7.81 11.88 12.74
N ASN A 3 6.81 12.66 12.40
CA ASN A 3 5.48 12.19 11.98
C ASN A 3 5.52 11.38 10.67
N LEU A 4 6.28 11.82 9.68
CA LEU A 4 6.40 11.09 8.41
C LEU A 4 7.35 9.89 8.52
N GLY A 5 8.31 9.93 9.43
CA GLY A 5 9.11 8.77 9.82
C GLY A 5 8.23 7.66 10.39
N LEU A 6 7.26 8.00 11.21
CA LEU A 6 6.25 7.08 11.73
C LEU A 6 5.39 6.47 10.60
N ALA A 7 4.92 7.31 9.67
CA ALA A 7 4.13 6.83 8.53
C ALA A 7 4.92 5.84 7.67
N GLN A 8 6.18 6.15 7.34
CA GLN A 8 7.03 5.26 6.55
C GLN A 8 7.29 3.94 7.29
N ARG A 9 7.59 3.99 8.59
CA ARG A 9 7.79 2.78 9.40
C ARG A 9 6.55 1.88 9.39
N LEU A 10 5.35 2.45 9.57
CA LEU A 10 4.10 1.68 9.51
C LEU A 10 3.95 1.01 8.13
N ILE A 11 4.21 1.75 7.05
CA ILE A 11 4.18 1.19 5.69
C ILE A 11 5.19 0.05 5.54
N ASP A 12 6.43 0.25 5.97
CA ASP A 12 7.49 -0.76 5.87
C ASP A 12 7.14 -2.01 6.70
N ASP A 13 6.68 -1.84 7.93
CA ASP A 13 6.30 -2.95 8.81
C ASP A 13 5.14 -3.76 8.20
N VAL A 14 4.10 -3.10 7.69
CA VAL A 14 2.97 -3.80 7.05
C VAL A 14 3.40 -4.51 5.78
N ARG A 15 4.26 -3.88 4.96
CA ARG A 15 4.71 -4.46 3.68
C ARG A 15 5.67 -5.62 3.84
N TYR A 16 6.59 -5.55 4.81
CA TYR A 16 7.73 -6.48 4.89
C TYR A 16 7.62 -7.47 6.05
N ILE A 17 6.95 -7.11 7.13
CA ILE A 17 6.75 -7.99 8.30
C ILE A 17 5.37 -8.64 8.26
N ALA A 18 4.36 -7.98 7.64
CA ALA A 18 2.96 -8.41 7.61
C ALA A 18 2.43 -8.79 9.01
N PRO A 19 2.47 -7.88 10.00
CA PRO A 19 2.11 -8.19 11.37
C PRO A 19 0.60 -8.37 11.51
N ASP A 20 0.17 -9.26 12.40
CA ASP A 20 -1.25 -9.42 12.75
C ASP A 20 -1.81 -8.19 13.49
N ALA A 21 -0.94 -7.47 14.20
CA ALA A 21 -1.28 -6.22 14.88
C ALA A 21 -0.06 -5.29 14.89
N TRP A 22 -0.32 -4.00 14.75
CA TRP A 22 0.69 -2.96 14.84
C TRP A 22 0.34 -2.00 15.97
N ILE A 23 1.20 -1.92 16.98
CA ILE A 23 1.01 -1.14 18.20
C ILE A 23 2.16 -0.14 18.32
N ASP A 24 1.83 1.07 18.69
CA ASP A 24 2.77 2.16 18.87
C ASP A 24 2.62 2.82 20.24
N TRP A 25 3.65 3.43 20.71
CA TRP A 25 3.73 4.22 21.92
C TRP A 25 3.56 5.69 21.57
N GLN A 26 2.56 6.42 22.13
CA GLN A 26 1.41 5.97 22.90
C GLN A 26 0.17 6.81 22.52
N TYR A 27 -1.02 6.40 23.03
CA TYR A 27 -2.26 7.08 22.66
C TYR A 27 -2.36 8.48 23.26
N VAL A 28 -2.20 8.63 24.58
CA VAL A 28 -2.29 9.91 25.30
C VAL A 28 -1.05 10.12 26.13
N GLU A 29 -0.52 11.34 26.12
CA GLU A 29 0.59 11.73 26.99
C GLU A 29 0.44 13.15 27.48
N GLU A 30 0.94 13.43 28.69
CA GLU A 30 0.88 14.74 29.27
C GLU A 30 1.92 15.67 28.67
N ASN A 31 1.46 16.83 28.16
CA ASN A 31 2.30 17.91 27.64
C ASN A 31 3.39 17.52 26.64
N ASN A 32 3.16 16.42 25.92
CA ASN A 32 4.07 15.92 24.88
C ASN A 32 3.29 15.68 23.58
N ASP A 33 3.83 16.12 22.44
CA ASP A 33 3.24 15.99 21.12
C ASP A 33 4.15 15.28 20.11
N GLN A 34 5.28 14.72 20.56
CA GLN A 34 6.26 14.11 19.65
C GLN A 34 5.93 12.67 19.30
N TRP A 35 5.45 11.87 20.24
CA TRP A 35 5.13 10.45 20.02
C TRP A 35 3.75 10.00 20.47
N CYS A 36 2.95 10.86 21.09
CA CYS A 36 1.55 10.54 21.38
C CYS A 36 0.63 10.87 20.18
N LEU A 37 -0.60 10.39 20.25
CA LEU A 37 -1.68 10.75 19.32
C LEU A 37 -2.53 11.89 19.85
N VAL A 38 -2.68 11.94 21.17
CA VAL A 38 -3.45 12.95 21.88
C VAL A 38 -2.57 13.52 22.99
N ARG A 39 -2.35 14.82 22.93
CA ARG A 39 -1.70 15.55 24.02
C ARG A 39 -2.73 15.90 25.06
N GLY A 40 -2.46 15.54 26.31
CA GLY A 40 -3.27 15.90 27.47
C GLY A 40 -2.60 16.96 28.32
N ASN A 41 -3.39 17.78 29.03
CA ASN A 41 -3.00 18.44 30.27
C ASN A 41 -3.92 17.85 31.35
N PHE A 42 -3.38 16.98 32.18
CA PHE A 42 -4.19 16.23 33.14
C PHE A 42 -4.65 17.12 34.31
N GLY A 43 -3.89 18.21 34.62
CA GLY A 43 -4.28 19.18 35.63
C GLY A 43 -5.53 19.96 35.24
N ASP A 44 -5.65 20.35 33.96
CA ASP A 44 -6.78 21.13 33.45
C ASP A 44 -7.85 20.25 32.78
N ALA A 45 -7.63 18.93 32.68
CA ALA A 45 -8.47 18.00 31.95
C ALA A 45 -8.73 18.39 30.48
N THR A 46 -7.74 18.99 29.83
CA THR A 46 -7.82 19.39 28.41
C THR A 46 -7.05 18.44 27.54
N TYR A 47 -7.59 18.15 26.35
CA TYR A 47 -7.04 17.18 25.41
C TYR A 47 -7.09 17.72 23.99
N GLY A 48 -6.05 17.43 23.20
CA GLY A 48 -5.97 17.84 21.80
C GLY A 48 -5.25 16.80 20.94
N LYS A 49 -5.79 16.56 19.74
CA LYS A 49 -5.12 15.71 18.74
C LYS A 49 -3.85 16.40 18.27
N VAL A 50 -2.76 15.65 18.19
CA VAL A 50 -1.51 16.13 17.62
C VAL A 50 -1.34 15.64 16.18
N LYS A 51 -0.30 16.08 15.50
CA LYS A 51 -0.09 15.73 14.08
C LYS A 51 0.03 14.23 13.87
N ASN A 52 0.62 13.47 14.77
CA ASN A 52 0.70 12.00 14.72
C ASN A 52 -0.67 11.33 14.64
N TYR A 53 -1.70 11.88 15.31
CA TYR A 53 -3.06 11.37 15.19
C TYR A 53 -3.53 11.38 13.72
N HIS A 54 -3.31 12.49 13.04
CA HIS A 54 -3.73 12.66 11.65
C HIS A 54 -2.88 11.85 10.68
N VAL A 55 -1.60 11.67 10.95
CA VAL A 55 -0.73 10.78 10.18
C VAL A 55 -1.22 9.33 10.29
N ARG A 56 -1.51 8.85 11.50
CA ARG A 56 -2.09 7.53 11.71
C ARG A 56 -3.45 7.36 11.04
N GLN A 57 -4.27 8.40 11.14
CA GLN A 57 -5.61 8.41 10.57
C GLN A 57 -5.60 8.20 9.04
N GLN A 58 -4.54 8.61 8.34
CA GLN A 58 -4.37 8.37 6.90
C GLN A 58 -4.34 6.87 6.54
N VAL A 59 -3.97 6.01 7.47
CA VAL A 59 -4.03 4.56 7.29
C VAL A 59 -5.27 3.98 7.97
N THR A 60 -5.40 4.21 9.27
CA THR A 60 -6.38 3.47 10.09
C THR A 60 -7.84 3.83 9.82
N ARG A 61 -8.12 5.01 9.27
CA ARG A 61 -9.47 5.41 8.86
C ARG A 61 -9.94 4.65 7.62
N PHE A 62 -9.04 4.39 6.68
CA PHE A 62 -9.38 3.92 5.35
C PHE A 62 -9.07 2.44 5.15
N ILE A 63 -7.94 1.94 5.68
CA ILE A 63 -7.62 0.51 5.63
C ILE A 63 -8.16 -0.13 6.92
N ARG A 64 -9.19 -0.96 6.78
CA ARG A 64 -9.89 -1.57 7.90
C ARG A 64 -9.57 -3.05 8.01
N GLN A 65 -9.99 -3.67 9.10
CA GLN A 65 -9.88 -5.12 9.27
C GLN A 65 -10.53 -5.86 8.10
N GLY A 66 -9.84 -6.86 7.58
CA GLY A 66 -10.28 -7.67 6.44
C GLY A 66 -9.86 -7.13 5.07
N TYR A 67 -9.18 -5.96 5.00
CA TYR A 67 -8.54 -5.52 3.76
C TYR A 67 -7.32 -6.36 3.46
N ASP A 68 -7.15 -6.73 2.21
CA ASP A 68 -5.95 -7.41 1.72
C ASP A 68 -4.90 -6.39 1.30
N ILE A 69 -3.71 -6.48 1.88
CA ILE A 69 -2.58 -5.66 1.43
C ILE A 69 -2.15 -6.17 0.05
N VAL A 70 -2.19 -5.28 -0.93
CA VAL A 70 -1.79 -5.60 -2.30
C VAL A 70 -0.42 -5.00 -2.63
N TYR A 71 0.25 -5.63 -3.58
CA TYR A 71 1.59 -5.21 -3.98
C TYR A 71 1.59 -3.78 -4.56
N SER A 72 2.56 -2.99 -4.15
CA SER A 72 2.92 -1.71 -4.76
C SER A 72 4.42 -1.69 -5.07
N SER A 73 4.80 -1.21 -6.24
CA SER A 73 6.21 -1.05 -6.63
C SER A 73 6.91 0.13 -5.95
N ASP A 74 6.16 1.09 -5.43
CA ASP A 74 6.70 2.25 -4.72
C ASP A 74 6.86 1.92 -3.21
N SER A 75 8.09 2.01 -2.70
CA SER A 75 8.42 1.77 -1.29
C SER A 75 7.81 2.78 -0.33
N HIS A 76 7.38 3.94 -0.82
CA HIS A 76 6.73 4.99 -0.03
C HIS A 76 5.20 4.92 -0.10
N SER A 77 4.67 3.77 -0.52
CA SER A 77 3.23 3.55 -0.65
C SER A 77 2.76 2.27 0.04
N LEU A 78 1.51 2.29 0.47
CA LEU A 78 0.76 1.12 0.91
C LEU A 78 -0.54 1.06 0.13
N ALA A 79 -0.86 -0.10 -0.42
CA ALA A 79 -2.11 -0.32 -1.13
C ALA A 79 -2.88 -1.48 -0.49
N ALA A 80 -4.19 -1.32 -0.36
CA ALA A 80 -5.05 -2.33 0.24
C ALA A 80 -6.41 -2.40 -0.48
N LEU A 81 -6.88 -3.60 -0.74
CA LEU A 81 -8.17 -3.88 -1.39
C LEU A 81 -9.18 -4.32 -0.34
N ASN A 82 -10.39 -3.76 -0.38
CA ASN A 82 -11.44 -4.11 0.55
C ASN A 82 -11.93 -5.57 0.36
N PRO A 83 -12.65 -6.16 1.35
CA PRO A 83 -13.17 -7.52 1.28
C PRO A 83 -14.05 -7.81 0.05
N GLU A 84 -14.78 -6.85 -0.45
CA GLU A 84 -15.67 -6.96 -1.60
C GLU A 84 -14.92 -6.91 -2.95
N GLY A 85 -13.65 -6.44 -2.95
CA GLY A 85 -12.84 -6.32 -4.16
C GLY A 85 -13.21 -5.14 -5.06
N ASN A 86 -13.93 -4.17 -4.54
CA ASN A 86 -14.45 -3.04 -5.31
C ASN A 86 -13.94 -1.67 -4.83
N GLU A 87 -13.07 -1.63 -3.81
CA GLU A 87 -12.46 -0.42 -3.31
C GLU A 87 -10.97 -0.66 -3.02
N LEU A 88 -10.12 0.12 -3.67
CA LEU A 88 -8.68 0.15 -3.44
C LEU A 88 -8.31 1.41 -2.66
N VAL A 89 -7.63 1.23 -1.55
CA VAL A 89 -7.03 2.34 -0.79
C VAL A 89 -5.55 2.40 -1.11
N VAL A 90 -5.06 3.58 -1.48
CA VAL A 90 -3.64 3.85 -1.74
C VAL A 90 -3.17 4.97 -0.82
N VAL A 91 -2.19 4.68 0.01
CA VAL A 91 -1.53 5.65 0.91
C VAL A 91 -0.15 5.96 0.36
N LEU A 92 0.16 7.22 0.19
CA LEU A 92 1.42 7.73 -0.38
C LEU A 92 2.11 8.67 0.61
N VAL A 93 3.38 8.42 0.89
CA VAL A 93 4.21 9.29 1.76
C VAL A 93 5.22 10.03 0.90
N ASN A 94 5.24 11.35 1.01
CA ASN A 94 6.27 12.19 0.42
C ASN A 94 7.05 12.91 1.53
N ARG A 95 8.32 12.56 1.69
CA ARG A 95 9.22 13.16 2.68
C ARG A 95 10.11 14.26 2.09
N ASP A 96 10.14 14.35 0.76
CA ASP A 96 10.98 15.21 -0.04
C ASP A 96 10.23 16.45 -0.54
N ALA A 97 10.81 17.15 -1.49
CA ALA A 97 10.17 18.26 -2.18
C ALA A 97 8.86 17.83 -2.87
N GLY A 98 7.95 18.76 -3.04
CA GLY A 98 6.68 18.54 -3.71
C GLY A 98 6.87 17.97 -5.12
N LYS A 99 6.04 17.01 -5.50
CA LYS A 99 6.08 16.33 -6.80
C LYS A 99 4.70 15.90 -7.25
N THR A 100 4.54 15.66 -8.55
CA THR A 100 3.43 14.86 -9.06
C THR A 100 3.87 13.41 -9.14
N HIS A 101 3.08 12.54 -8.54
CA HIS A 101 3.31 11.09 -8.56
C HIS A 101 2.28 10.42 -9.47
N ARG A 102 2.76 9.67 -10.45
CA ARG A 102 1.91 8.85 -11.33
C ARG A 102 1.97 7.41 -10.91
N PHE A 103 0.79 6.79 -10.76
CA PHE A 103 0.70 5.34 -10.58
C PHE A 103 -0.42 4.75 -11.45
N SER A 104 -0.30 3.45 -11.73
CA SER A 104 -1.25 2.71 -12.55
C SER A 104 -1.86 1.55 -11.78
N LEU A 105 -3.05 1.14 -12.20
CA LEU A 105 -3.82 0.02 -11.66
C LEU A 105 -3.89 -1.08 -12.74
N PRO A 106 -2.84 -1.90 -12.91
CA PRO A 106 -2.75 -2.83 -14.04
C PRO A 106 -3.81 -3.93 -14.02
N MET A 107 -4.38 -4.23 -12.84
CA MET A 107 -5.36 -5.30 -12.62
C MET A 107 -6.78 -4.78 -12.34
N ALA A 108 -7.00 -3.49 -12.46
CA ALA A 108 -8.27 -2.87 -12.13
C ALA A 108 -8.57 -1.66 -13.01
N ARG A 109 -9.85 -1.29 -13.10
CA ARG A 109 -10.31 -0.03 -13.68
C ARG A 109 -10.98 0.79 -12.59
N ILE A 110 -10.84 2.09 -12.67
CA ILE A 110 -11.56 3.03 -11.82
C ILE A 110 -13.04 2.96 -12.22
N SER A 111 -13.91 2.65 -11.28
CA SER A 111 -15.34 2.38 -11.52
C SER A 111 -16.27 3.43 -10.91
N GLY A 112 -15.72 4.45 -10.25
CA GLY A 112 -16.51 5.47 -9.58
C GLY A 112 -15.69 6.71 -9.22
N GLU A 113 -16.27 7.58 -8.39
CA GLU A 113 -15.63 8.81 -7.94
C GLU A 113 -14.48 8.51 -6.97
N VAL A 114 -13.29 8.98 -7.31
CA VAL A 114 -12.11 8.88 -6.45
C VAL A 114 -12.14 10.00 -5.42
N SER A 115 -11.83 9.67 -4.18
CA SER A 115 -11.69 10.66 -3.12
C SER A 115 -10.30 10.60 -2.49
N ALA A 116 -9.82 11.73 -1.98
CA ALA A 116 -8.49 11.82 -1.41
C ALA A 116 -8.46 12.68 -0.15
N TRP A 117 -7.57 12.33 0.77
CA TRP A 117 -7.31 13.08 2.01
C TRP A 117 -5.82 13.25 2.20
N ARG A 118 -5.44 14.39 2.80
CA ARG A 118 -4.05 14.72 3.06
C ARG A 118 -3.80 15.15 4.48
N THR A 119 -2.63 14.77 4.97
CA THR A 119 -2.01 15.35 6.15
C THR A 119 -0.64 15.90 5.75
N SER A 120 -0.41 17.17 6.06
CA SER A 120 0.82 17.93 5.78
C SER A 120 1.12 18.84 6.97
N PRO A 121 2.13 19.69 6.94
CA PRO A 121 2.32 20.70 7.99
C PRO A 121 1.09 21.57 8.23
N THR A 122 0.32 21.88 7.19
CA THR A 122 -0.86 22.76 7.22
C THR A 122 -2.20 22.03 7.16
N GLU A 123 -2.22 20.73 6.83
CA GLU A 123 -3.43 19.93 6.67
C GLU A 123 -3.49 18.81 7.72
N SER A 124 -4.69 18.39 8.09
CA SER A 124 -4.95 17.38 9.13
C SER A 124 -6.07 16.45 8.70
N THR A 125 -5.74 15.45 7.88
CA THR A 125 -6.69 14.53 7.23
C THR A 125 -7.78 15.31 6.47
N SER A 126 -7.36 16.35 5.78
CA SER A 126 -8.23 17.24 5.02
C SER A 126 -8.58 16.61 3.67
N PRO A 127 -9.83 16.71 3.20
CA PRO A 127 -10.17 16.29 1.84
C PRO A 127 -9.41 17.16 0.83
N VAL A 128 -8.93 16.54 -0.24
CA VAL A 128 -8.19 17.21 -1.33
C VAL A 128 -8.66 16.70 -2.68
N HIS A 129 -8.47 17.52 -3.72
CA HIS A 129 -8.83 17.20 -5.10
C HIS A 129 -7.64 17.36 -6.06
N ASP A 130 -6.42 17.35 -5.55
CA ASP A 130 -5.18 17.58 -6.28
C ASP A 130 -4.72 16.31 -6.99
N PHE A 131 -5.62 15.66 -7.69
CA PHE A 131 -5.32 14.49 -8.52
C PHE A 131 -6.06 14.56 -9.86
N GLN A 132 -5.55 13.82 -10.82
CA GLN A 132 -6.10 13.76 -12.18
C GLN A 132 -6.19 12.31 -12.65
N LEU A 133 -7.34 11.92 -13.16
CA LEU A 133 -7.51 10.61 -13.76
C LEU A 133 -7.02 10.66 -15.20
N VAL A 134 -6.14 9.73 -15.57
CA VAL A 134 -5.62 9.57 -16.92
C VAL A 134 -6.14 8.25 -17.50
N GLY A 135 -7.30 8.32 -18.13
CA GLY A 135 -8.04 7.12 -18.54
C GLY A 135 -8.66 6.38 -17.36
N GLU A 136 -8.82 5.08 -17.49
CA GLU A 136 -9.56 4.25 -16.51
C GLU A 136 -8.68 3.58 -15.45
N SER A 137 -7.35 3.73 -15.52
CA SER A 137 -6.44 2.96 -14.65
C SER A 137 -5.16 3.70 -14.25
N ILE A 138 -5.05 4.99 -14.55
CA ILE A 138 -3.88 5.80 -14.19
C ILE A 138 -4.33 7.03 -13.41
N ILE A 139 -3.61 7.34 -12.36
CA ILE A 139 -3.84 8.52 -11.53
C ILE A 139 -2.54 9.32 -11.41
N ASP A 140 -2.63 10.61 -11.68
CA ASP A 140 -1.61 11.61 -11.34
C ASP A 140 -2.06 12.32 -10.07
N VAL A 141 -1.27 12.29 -9.02
CA VAL A 141 -1.58 12.95 -7.75
C VAL A 141 -0.46 13.91 -7.36
N ALA A 142 -0.84 15.13 -6.98
CA ALA A 142 0.10 16.08 -6.41
C ALA A 142 0.42 15.69 -4.95
N LEU A 143 1.67 15.48 -4.66
CA LEU A 143 2.20 15.21 -3.33
C LEU A 143 3.06 16.41 -2.91
N PRO A 144 2.54 17.33 -2.09
CA PRO A 144 3.34 18.40 -1.49
C PRO A 144 4.52 17.84 -0.71
N ASP A 145 5.49 18.69 -0.42
CA ASP A 145 6.56 18.33 0.50
C ASP A 145 6.00 17.94 1.88
N LYS A 146 6.65 16.99 2.53
CA LYS A 146 6.32 16.54 3.88
C LYS A 146 4.84 16.20 4.07
N SER A 147 4.28 15.38 3.17
CA SER A 147 2.87 14.99 3.18
C SER A 147 2.65 13.50 3.19
N ILE A 148 1.50 13.10 3.70
CA ILE A 148 0.91 11.78 3.50
C ILE A 148 -0.48 11.98 2.89
N THR A 149 -0.73 11.29 1.78
CA THR A 149 -1.99 11.39 1.01
C THR A 149 -2.59 10.02 0.85
N THR A 150 -3.87 9.90 1.17
CA THR A 150 -4.64 8.67 1.00
C THR A 150 -5.70 8.87 -0.07
N LEU A 151 -5.72 8.00 -1.06
CA LEU A 151 -6.79 7.93 -2.06
C LEU A 151 -7.66 6.70 -1.78
N VAL A 152 -8.96 6.88 -1.89
CA VAL A 152 -9.96 5.81 -1.91
C VAL A 152 -10.53 5.74 -3.32
N ILE A 153 -10.32 4.62 -3.96
CA ILE A 153 -10.52 4.43 -5.39
C ILE A 153 -11.54 3.31 -5.59
N PRO A 154 -12.79 3.61 -5.98
CA PRO A 154 -13.69 2.57 -6.42
C PRO A 154 -13.12 1.87 -7.66
N VAL A 155 -13.04 0.54 -7.61
CA VAL A 155 -12.43 -0.25 -8.67
C VAL A 155 -13.32 -1.39 -9.13
N ALA A 156 -13.23 -1.71 -10.42
CA ALA A 156 -13.70 -2.97 -10.98
C ALA A 156 -12.46 -3.79 -11.37
N LEU A 157 -12.29 -4.95 -10.76
CA LEU A 157 -11.19 -5.85 -11.10
C LEU A 157 -11.37 -6.37 -12.52
N GLN A 158 -10.29 -6.45 -13.28
CA GLN A 158 -10.32 -7.02 -14.62
C GLN A 158 -10.59 -8.53 -14.54
N ALA A 159 -11.25 -9.08 -15.55
CA ALA A 159 -11.48 -10.51 -15.64
C ALA A 159 -10.15 -11.27 -15.59
N GLY A 160 -10.04 -12.24 -14.67
CA GLY A 160 -8.78 -12.93 -14.37
C GLY A 160 -7.99 -12.32 -13.21
N SER A 161 -8.32 -11.09 -12.76
CA SER A 161 -7.80 -10.54 -11.52
C SER A 161 -8.58 -11.12 -10.35
N SER A 162 -8.08 -12.17 -9.71
CA SER A 162 -8.71 -12.73 -8.52
C SER A 162 -7.89 -12.44 -7.28
N ARG A 163 -8.56 -12.44 -6.14
CA ARG A 163 -7.89 -12.54 -4.85
C ARG A 163 -7.25 -13.92 -4.73
N GLY A 164 -5.94 -13.95 -4.56
CA GLY A 164 -5.20 -15.18 -4.39
C GLY A 164 -4.66 -15.78 -5.68
N ILE A 165 -4.21 -17.00 -5.57
CA ILE A 165 -3.60 -17.74 -6.69
C ILE A 165 -4.70 -18.30 -7.59
N CYS A 166 -4.71 -17.88 -8.85
CA CYS A 166 -5.66 -18.37 -9.87
C CYS A 166 -5.14 -19.58 -10.59
N ASP A 167 -6.01 -20.57 -10.78
CA ASP A 167 -5.72 -21.73 -11.61
C ASP A 167 -5.45 -21.31 -13.06
N GLY A 168 -4.41 -21.87 -13.66
CA GLY A 168 -3.98 -21.59 -15.03
C GLY A 168 -3.29 -20.25 -15.27
N SER A 169 -3.16 -19.39 -14.26
CA SER A 169 -2.52 -18.08 -14.40
C SER A 169 -1.00 -18.17 -14.26
N THR A 170 -0.32 -17.18 -14.85
CA THR A 170 1.14 -17.05 -14.79
C THR A 170 1.52 -15.92 -13.84
N TYR A 171 2.50 -16.17 -12.99
CA TYR A 171 2.96 -15.27 -11.93
C TYR A 171 4.46 -15.04 -11.99
N LEU A 172 4.88 -13.88 -11.49
CA LEU A 172 6.25 -13.65 -11.02
C LEU A 172 6.27 -13.96 -9.52
N ILE A 173 7.28 -14.69 -9.07
CA ILE A 173 7.51 -14.91 -7.64
C ILE A 173 8.56 -13.91 -7.19
N VAL A 174 8.13 -12.94 -6.41
CA VAL A 174 8.96 -11.81 -5.97
C VAL A 174 9.18 -11.94 -4.47
N PRO A 175 10.43 -11.85 -3.98
CA PRO A 175 10.70 -11.81 -2.55
C PRO A 175 10.04 -10.58 -1.92
N GLN A 176 9.36 -10.76 -0.79
CA GLN A 176 8.72 -9.65 -0.07
C GLN A 176 9.72 -8.55 0.33
N SER A 177 10.95 -8.93 0.63
CA SER A 177 12.04 -8.03 1.02
C SER A 177 12.70 -7.28 -0.15
N ASN A 178 12.45 -7.69 -1.40
CA ASN A 178 13.08 -7.08 -2.58
C ASN A 178 12.18 -7.17 -3.81
N ALA A 179 11.34 -6.18 -4.00
CA ALA A 179 10.40 -6.08 -5.11
C ALA A 179 11.08 -5.87 -6.50
N THR A 180 12.38 -5.60 -6.53
CA THR A 180 13.13 -5.46 -7.80
C THR A 180 13.79 -6.77 -8.25
N ALA A 181 13.58 -7.86 -7.51
CA ALA A 181 14.08 -9.19 -7.81
C ALA A 181 12.93 -10.20 -7.99
N ALA A 182 13.15 -11.24 -8.78
CA ALA A 182 12.22 -12.34 -8.96
C ALA A 182 12.95 -13.69 -8.97
N ILE A 183 12.24 -14.75 -8.63
CA ILE A 183 12.75 -16.11 -8.75
C ILE A 183 12.80 -16.48 -10.23
N SER A 184 13.99 -16.89 -10.69
CA SER A 184 14.28 -17.32 -12.06
C SER A 184 14.68 -18.80 -12.09
N ALA A 185 14.15 -19.58 -13.02
CA ALA A 185 14.58 -20.95 -13.28
C ALA A 185 15.90 -20.97 -14.05
N GLN A 186 16.80 -21.87 -13.65
CA GLN A 186 18.07 -22.12 -14.34
C GLN A 186 18.32 -23.62 -14.42
N GLY A 187 17.70 -24.28 -15.42
CA GLY A 187 17.70 -25.73 -15.48
C GLY A 187 17.11 -26.34 -14.21
N ASN A 188 17.86 -27.21 -13.52
CA ASN A 188 17.41 -27.86 -12.28
C ASN A 188 17.60 -26.99 -11.01
N SER A 189 17.95 -25.72 -11.13
CA SER A 189 18.15 -24.82 -10.01
C SER A 189 17.34 -23.54 -10.18
N ILE A 190 17.20 -22.81 -9.07
CA ILE A 190 16.57 -21.49 -9.05
C ILE A 190 17.57 -20.45 -8.57
N SER A 191 17.45 -19.24 -9.10
CA SER A 191 18.20 -18.06 -8.69
C SER A 191 17.25 -16.91 -8.39
N ILE A 192 17.77 -15.87 -7.73
CA ILE A 192 17.06 -14.60 -7.55
C ILE A 192 17.78 -13.59 -8.45
N GLU A 193 17.05 -13.02 -9.40
CA GLU A 193 17.58 -12.10 -10.39
C GLU A 193 16.75 -10.81 -10.43
N LYS A 194 17.24 -9.79 -11.10
CA LYS A 194 16.45 -8.57 -11.35
C LYS A 194 15.18 -8.93 -12.08
N VAL A 195 14.06 -8.32 -11.67
CA VAL A 195 12.76 -8.53 -12.33
C VAL A 195 12.85 -8.17 -13.81
N ASP A 196 12.48 -9.13 -14.64
CA ASP A 196 12.24 -8.97 -16.08
C ASP A 196 10.97 -9.73 -16.46
N ILE A 197 9.87 -9.02 -16.66
CA ILE A 197 8.56 -9.60 -16.98
C ILE A 197 8.52 -10.30 -18.33
N ALA A 198 9.47 -9.99 -19.23
CA ALA A 198 9.60 -10.64 -20.53
C ALA A 198 10.38 -11.96 -20.46
N ASN A 199 11.13 -12.18 -19.40
CA ASN A 199 11.96 -13.39 -19.22
C ASN A 199 11.08 -14.60 -18.85
N PRO A 200 10.93 -15.63 -19.72
CA PRO A 200 10.13 -16.82 -19.43
C PRO A 200 10.66 -17.59 -18.20
N ALA A 201 11.96 -17.52 -17.90
CA ALA A 201 12.56 -18.16 -16.72
C ALA A 201 12.06 -17.57 -15.39
N GLN A 202 11.45 -16.39 -15.41
CA GLN A 202 10.84 -15.76 -14.23
C GLN A 202 9.32 -15.95 -14.17
N ARG A 203 8.70 -16.54 -15.20
CA ARG A 203 7.26 -16.73 -15.28
C ARG A 203 6.87 -18.12 -14.85
N TRP A 204 5.98 -18.21 -13.86
CA TRP A 204 5.56 -19.45 -13.23
C TRP A 204 4.06 -19.64 -13.42
N ARG A 205 3.70 -20.64 -14.18
CA ARG A 205 2.30 -21.03 -14.36
C ARG A 205 1.83 -21.86 -13.18
N VAL A 206 0.69 -21.48 -12.62
CA VAL A 206 0.11 -22.15 -11.46
C VAL A 206 -1.09 -22.99 -11.88
N GLN A 207 -1.16 -24.23 -11.40
CA GLN A 207 -2.26 -25.16 -11.63
C GLN A 207 -2.78 -25.69 -10.30
N LYS A 208 -4.08 -25.55 -10.05
CA LYS A 208 -4.73 -26.12 -8.87
C LYS A 208 -4.84 -27.62 -9.02
N GLN A 209 -4.50 -28.35 -7.96
CA GLN A 209 -4.60 -29.80 -7.89
C GLN A 209 -5.92 -30.21 -7.21
N GLY A 210 -6.33 -31.47 -7.40
CA GLY A 210 -7.58 -32.01 -6.85
C GLY A 210 -7.63 -32.04 -5.31
N ASP A 211 -6.48 -32.03 -4.65
CA ASP A 211 -6.34 -31.94 -3.18
C ASP A 211 -6.35 -30.52 -2.62
N GLY A 212 -6.52 -29.51 -3.50
CA GLY A 212 -6.52 -28.10 -3.14
C GLY A 212 -5.12 -27.45 -3.13
N SER A 213 -4.04 -28.22 -3.32
CA SER A 213 -2.69 -27.68 -3.49
C SER A 213 -2.51 -27.02 -4.85
N PHE A 214 -1.39 -26.32 -5.03
CA PHE A 214 -1.00 -25.73 -6.32
C PHE A 214 0.33 -26.29 -6.80
N ARG A 215 0.37 -26.64 -8.08
CA ARG A 215 1.60 -26.94 -8.78
C ARG A 215 2.05 -25.71 -9.56
N MET A 216 3.34 -25.37 -9.47
CA MET A 216 3.95 -24.31 -10.26
C MET A 216 4.90 -24.94 -11.29
N THR A 217 4.79 -24.51 -12.54
CA THR A 217 5.66 -24.91 -13.64
C THR A 217 6.26 -23.66 -14.27
N ASN A 218 7.55 -23.66 -14.53
CA ASN A 218 8.22 -22.54 -15.18
C ASN A 218 7.91 -22.52 -16.68
N GLU A 219 7.76 -21.35 -17.29
CA GLU A 219 7.46 -21.22 -18.73
C GLU A 219 8.69 -21.39 -19.64
N ALA A 220 9.90 -21.46 -19.07
CA ALA A 220 11.13 -21.74 -19.83
C ALA A 220 11.39 -23.25 -19.99
N GLU A 221 10.66 -24.09 -19.28
CA GLU A 221 10.66 -25.55 -19.39
C GLU A 221 9.49 -26.01 -20.29
#